data_9eb87e628088de86c0bf4e3b035eea92
#
_entry.id   9eb87e628088de86c0bf4e3b035eea92
#
_cell.length_a   1.000
_cell.length_b   1.000
_cell.length_c   1.000
_cell.angle_alpha   90.00
_cell.angle_beta   90.00
_cell.angle_gamma   90.00
#
_symmetry.space_group_name_H-M   'P 1'
#
loop_
_entity.id
_entity.type
_entity.pdbx_description
1 polymer ?
#
loop_
_entity_poly.entity_id
_entity_poly.type
_entity_poly.pdbx_seq_one_letter_code
_entity_poly.pdbx_strand_id
1 'polypeptide(L)'
;MAAVLACGPDAVLSHFDAAAVWGVYDLLGPRVHVLTRWNRRGAGLWVHRARRLHPDDLSVERRIPVTSIARTLVDLTQFLGRDRILRAMREAEFKRLLDHDALDAAVQRARGRRNITVLRAALAQHGQGQIVRDELEHRFLELVRKAGLPPPETNVKVKTKRCSYIVDCLWRAEGVAVELDGRAAHAIPAAFERDRERDAALSAIGLRPVRFTWQRVNAGGDEVIADLVGILTRRGGA
;
A
#
# COMPACT_ATOMS: atom_id res chain seq x y z
N MET A 1 -5.84 -8.20 -22.63
CA MET A 1 -5.56 -9.50 -23.31
C MET A 1 -5.24 -9.31 -24.81
N ALA A 2 -6.10 -8.69 -25.64
CA ALA A 2 -5.87 -8.56 -27.10
C ALA A 2 -4.48 -7.97 -27.44
N ALA A 3 -4.04 -6.92 -26.76
CA ALA A 3 -2.72 -6.29 -26.95
C ALA A 3 -1.54 -7.27 -26.71
N VAL A 4 -1.65 -8.12 -25.69
CA VAL A 4 -0.64 -9.14 -25.37
C VAL A 4 -0.59 -10.19 -26.47
N LEU A 5 -1.74 -10.70 -26.89
CA LEU A 5 -1.83 -11.69 -27.98
C LEU A 5 -1.27 -11.16 -29.31
N ALA A 6 -1.54 -9.89 -29.64
CA ALA A 6 -1.02 -9.24 -30.83
C ALA A 6 0.51 -9.11 -30.85
N CYS A 7 1.15 -9.06 -29.68
CA CYS A 7 2.60 -8.94 -29.54
C CYS A 7 3.36 -10.27 -29.45
N GLY A 8 2.64 -11.40 -29.33
CA GLY A 8 3.20 -12.75 -29.34
C GLY A 8 3.30 -13.40 -27.95
N PRO A 9 3.73 -14.66 -27.86
CA PRO A 9 3.62 -15.50 -26.67
C PRO A 9 4.43 -15.00 -25.46
N ASP A 10 5.51 -14.26 -25.70
CA ASP A 10 6.37 -13.70 -24.63
C ASP A 10 5.97 -12.28 -24.22
N ALA A 11 4.85 -11.77 -24.71
CA ALA A 11 4.40 -10.42 -24.42
C ALA A 11 3.58 -10.38 -23.12
N VAL A 12 3.79 -9.34 -22.32
CA VAL A 12 3.05 -9.10 -21.07
C VAL A 12 2.61 -7.64 -20.97
N LEU A 13 1.52 -7.35 -20.31
CA LEU A 13 1.18 -5.99 -19.91
C LEU A 13 2.26 -5.43 -18.98
N SER A 14 2.54 -4.14 -19.11
CA SER A 14 3.57 -3.47 -18.32
C SER A 14 3.19 -2.03 -17.95
N HIS A 15 4.03 -1.34 -17.19
CA HIS A 15 3.87 0.08 -16.85
C HIS A 15 2.48 0.41 -16.30
N PHE A 16 1.76 1.36 -16.90
CA PHE A 16 0.45 1.83 -16.43
C PHE A 16 -0.63 0.77 -16.55
N ASP A 17 -0.63 -0.03 -17.63
CA ASP A 17 -1.62 -1.08 -17.82
C ASP A 17 -1.44 -2.23 -16.83
N ALA A 18 -0.20 -2.60 -16.51
CA ALA A 18 0.10 -3.53 -15.43
C ALA A 18 -0.34 -2.97 -14.09
N ALA A 19 -0.01 -1.71 -13.79
CA ALA A 19 -0.39 -1.04 -12.55
C ALA A 19 -1.92 -0.96 -12.37
N ALA A 20 -2.66 -0.74 -13.45
CA ALA A 20 -4.13 -0.74 -13.43
C ALA A 20 -4.70 -2.14 -13.21
N VAL A 21 -4.13 -3.19 -13.82
CA VAL A 21 -4.54 -4.59 -13.60
C VAL A 21 -4.32 -4.98 -12.13
N TRP A 22 -3.20 -4.59 -11.54
CA TRP A 22 -2.92 -4.76 -10.11
C TRP A 22 -3.76 -3.84 -9.21
N GLY A 23 -4.36 -2.78 -9.79
CA GLY A 23 -5.12 -1.76 -9.06
C GLY A 23 -4.24 -0.90 -8.16
N VAL A 24 -2.95 -0.74 -8.48
CA VAL A 24 -2.01 0.07 -7.67
C VAL A 24 -1.83 1.48 -8.22
N TYR A 25 -2.24 1.72 -9.46
CA TYR A 25 -2.20 3.04 -10.09
C TYR A 25 -3.18 3.12 -11.25
N ASP A 26 -4.09 4.11 -11.24
CA ASP A 26 -5.16 4.27 -12.23
C ASP A 26 -4.85 5.44 -13.17
N LEU A 27 -3.90 5.28 -14.06
CA LEU A 27 -3.67 6.20 -15.16
C LEU A 27 -3.53 5.42 -16.46
N LEU A 28 -4.62 5.32 -17.20
CA LEU A 28 -4.63 4.72 -18.53
C LEU A 28 -4.43 5.80 -19.59
N GLY A 29 -3.49 5.57 -20.47
CA GLY A 29 -3.24 6.40 -21.64
C GLY A 29 -3.98 5.90 -22.88
N PRO A 30 -3.86 6.60 -24.02
CA PRO A 30 -4.50 6.21 -25.28
C PRO A 30 -3.84 4.97 -25.91
N ARG A 31 -2.72 4.49 -25.36
CA ARG A 31 -1.98 3.34 -25.86
C ARG A 31 -1.75 2.34 -24.74
N VAL A 32 -1.89 1.06 -25.06
CA VAL A 32 -1.64 -0.04 -24.13
C VAL A 32 -0.14 -0.34 -24.05
N HIS A 33 0.42 -0.34 -22.86
CA HIS A 33 1.83 -0.64 -22.60
C HIS A 33 2.06 -2.15 -22.56
N VAL A 34 2.84 -2.64 -23.51
CA VAL A 34 3.22 -4.06 -23.61
C VAL A 34 4.74 -4.19 -23.56
N LEU A 35 5.24 -5.12 -22.77
CA LEU A 35 6.64 -5.49 -22.69
C LEU A 35 6.87 -6.82 -23.42
N THR A 36 7.87 -6.87 -24.32
CA THR A 36 8.23 -8.07 -25.10
C THR A 36 9.71 -8.08 -25.43
N ARG A 37 10.26 -9.25 -25.76
CA ARG A 37 11.63 -9.39 -26.27
C ARG A 37 11.78 -8.97 -27.71
N TRP A 38 10.70 -8.99 -28.47
CA TRP A 38 10.70 -8.76 -29.90
C TRP A 38 10.42 -7.31 -30.26
N ASN A 39 10.96 -6.88 -31.41
CA ASN A 39 10.61 -5.57 -31.94
C ASN A 39 9.24 -5.67 -32.65
N ARG A 40 8.19 -5.27 -31.96
CA ARG A 40 6.81 -5.28 -32.46
C ARG A 40 6.29 -3.86 -32.59
N ARG A 41 5.35 -3.67 -33.50
CA ARG A 41 4.62 -2.41 -33.67
C ARG A 41 3.14 -2.75 -33.85
N GLY A 42 2.26 -1.90 -33.35
CA GLY A 42 0.81 -2.04 -33.52
C GLY A 42 0.10 -0.74 -33.22
N ALA A 43 -1.01 -0.49 -33.92
CA ALA A 43 -1.86 0.66 -33.62
C ALA A 43 -2.39 0.54 -32.19
N GLY A 44 -2.40 1.65 -31.44
CA GLY A 44 -2.85 1.66 -30.05
C GLY A 44 -1.92 0.96 -29.05
N LEU A 45 -0.73 0.52 -29.45
CA LEU A 45 0.23 -0.13 -28.58
C LEU A 45 1.45 0.78 -28.33
N TRP A 46 1.94 0.73 -27.09
CA TRP A 46 3.24 1.26 -26.70
C TRP A 46 4.13 0.07 -26.32
N VAL A 47 4.90 -0.39 -27.30
CA VAL A 47 5.73 -1.58 -27.12
C VAL A 47 7.06 -1.22 -26.50
N HIS A 48 7.32 -1.77 -25.33
CA HIS A 48 8.60 -1.70 -24.62
C HIS A 48 9.41 -2.96 -24.91
N ARG A 49 10.69 -2.77 -25.19
CA ARG A 49 11.57 -3.90 -25.48
C ARG A 49 12.47 -4.21 -24.28
N ALA A 50 12.44 -5.44 -23.80
CA ALA A 50 13.42 -5.97 -22.87
C ALA A 50 14.17 -7.15 -23.49
N ARG A 51 15.49 -7.04 -23.61
CA ARG A 51 16.32 -8.14 -24.18
C ARG A 51 16.25 -9.42 -23.35
N ARG A 52 16.13 -9.28 -22.04
CA ARG A 52 15.94 -10.38 -21.07
C ARG A 52 14.83 -10.03 -20.12
N LEU A 53 13.91 -10.95 -19.91
CA LEU A 53 12.89 -10.91 -18.89
C LEU A 53 13.23 -11.99 -17.86
N HIS A 54 13.44 -11.58 -16.63
CA HIS A 54 13.66 -12.52 -15.53
C HIS A 54 12.32 -13.19 -15.18
N PRO A 55 12.27 -14.48 -14.82
CA PRO A 55 11.02 -15.13 -14.42
C PRO A 55 10.27 -14.37 -13.32
N ASP A 56 10.97 -13.86 -12.32
CA ASP A 56 10.39 -13.08 -11.21
C ASP A 56 9.83 -11.71 -11.65
N ASP A 57 10.18 -11.25 -12.85
CA ASP A 57 9.61 -10.02 -13.43
C ASP A 57 8.24 -10.27 -14.08
N LEU A 58 7.80 -11.53 -14.16
CA LEU A 58 6.59 -11.96 -14.83
C LEU A 58 5.56 -12.50 -13.85
N SER A 59 4.29 -12.29 -14.15
CA SER A 59 3.17 -12.80 -13.38
C SER A 59 1.94 -12.99 -14.29
N VAL A 60 0.88 -13.54 -13.71
CA VAL A 60 -0.44 -13.62 -14.34
C VAL A 60 -1.46 -13.10 -13.36
N GLU A 61 -2.21 -12.07 -13.74
CA GLU A 61 -3.31 -11.54 -12.96
C GLU A 61 -4.59 -11.55 -13.80
N ARG A 62 -5.68 -12.05 -13.25
CA ARG A 62 -6.97 -12.22 -13.96
C ARG A 62 -6.84 -12.91 -15.33
N ARG A 63 -5.96 -13.92 -15.41
CA ARG A 63 -5.60 -14.65 -16.64
C ARG A 63 -4.91 -13.77 -17.71
N ILE A 64 -4.36 -12.63 -17.35
CA ILE A 64 -3.62 -11.75 -18.24
C ILE A 64 -2.15 -11.83 -17.86
N PRO A 65 -1.24 -12.17 -18.80
CA PRO A 65 0.19 -12.05 -18.59
C PRO A 65 0.56 -10.59 -18.32
N VAL A 66 1.26 -10.34 -17.22
CA VAL A 66 1.53 -9.00 -16.71
C VAL A 66 2.91 -8.99 -16.03
N THR A 67 3.57 -7.84 -15.95
CA THR A 67 4.77 -7.71 -15.11
C THR A 67 4.40 -7.87 -13.63
N SER A 68 5.29 -8.51 -12.84
CA SER A 68 5.12 -8.59 -11.38
C SER A 68 5.00 -7.19 -10.76
N ILE A 69 4.47 -7.07 -9.55
CA ILE A 69 4.35 -5.79 -8.83
C ILE A 69 5.72 -5.09 -8.75
N ALA A 70 6.75 -5.82 -8.33
CA ALA A 70 8.11 -5.31 -8.21
C ALA A 70 8.62 -4.75 -9.55
N ARG A 71 8.43 -5.50 -10.63
CA ARG A 71 8.82 -5.06 -11.96
C ARG A 71 7.95 -3.89 -12.47
N THR A 72 6.68 -3.88 -12.20
CA THR A 72 5.76 -2.78 -12.56
C THR A 72 6.20 -1.47 -11.91
N LEU A 73 6.56 -1.47 -10.63
CA LEU A 73 7.09 -0.30 -9.93
C LEU A 73 8.40 0.21 -10.56
N VAL A 74 9.30 -0.70 -10.96
CA VAL A 74 10.51 -0.35 -11.71
C VAL A 74 10.17 0.32 -13.04
N ASP A 75 9.24 -0.24 -13.80
CA ASP A 75 8.88 0.27 -15.12
C ASP A 75 8.18 1.64 -15.03
N LEU A 76 7.35 1.87 -14.01
CA LEU A 76 6.69 3.15 -13.76
C LEU A 76 7.66 4.32 -13.52
N THR A 77 8.90 4.06 -13.06
CA THR A 77 9.91 5.12 -12.86
C THR A 77 10.28 5.86 -14.14
N GLN A 78 9.98 5.30 -15.32
CA GLN A 78 10.21 5.97 -16.59
C GLN A 78 9.29 7.19 -16.76
N PHE A 79 8.15 7.22 -16.10
CA PHE A 79 7.08 8.21 -16.27
C PHE A 79 6.71 8.95 -15.00
N LEU A 80 6.94 8.34 -13.84
CA LEU A 80 6.49 8.86 -12.54
C LEU A 80 7.67 9.35 -11.71
N GLY A 81 7.46 10.50 -11.05
CA GLY A 81 8.36 10.98 -10.00
C GLY A 81 8.16 10.23 -8.68
N ARG A 82 9.06 10.52 -7.73
CA ARG A 82 9.17 9.85 -6.42
C ARG A 82 7.83 9.73 -5.67
N ASP A 83 7.09 10.82 -5.53
CA ASP A 83 5.86 10.84 -4.71
C ASP A 83 4.75 9.97 -5.30
N ARG A 84 4.67 9.89 -6.64
CA ARG A 84 3.72 9.01 -7.33
C ARG A 84 4.12 7.55 -7.24
N ILE A 85 5.42 7.24 -7.31
CA ILE A 85 5.94 5.88 -7.07
C ILE A 85 5.68 5.47 -5.62
N LEU A 86 5.96 6.34 -4.64
CA LEU A 86 5.68 6.07 -3.23
C LEU A 86 4.19 5.79 -2.98
N ARG A 87 3.30 6.53 -3.68
CA ARG A 87 1.85 6.27 -3.62
C ARG A 87 1.51 4.89 -4.18
N ALA A 88 2.07 4.49 -5.33
CA ALA A 88 1.84 3.17 -5.91
C ALA A 88 2.38 2.04 -5.01
N MET A 89 3.53 2.24 -4.36
CA MET A 89 4.07 1.29 -3.37
C MET A 89 3.13 1.13 -2.17
N ARG A 90 2.64 2.22 -1.59
CA ARG A 90 1.69 2.18 -0.47
C ARG A 90 0.37 1.49 -0.83
N GLU A 91 -0.11 1.68 -2.06
CA GLU A 91 -1.29 1.00 -2.54
C GLU A 91 -1.05 -0.50 -2.72
N ALA A 92 0.14 -0.89 -3.22
CA ALA A 92 0.55 -2.29 -3.33
C ALA A 92 0.68 -2.94 -1.95
N GLU A 93 1.22 -2.24 -0.97
CA GLU A 93 1.32 -2.71 0.42
C GLU A 93 -0.05 -2.87 1.07
N PHE A 94 -0.92 -1.87 0.93
CA PHE A 94 -2.29 -1.93 1.42
C PHE A 94 -3.06 -3.14 0.87
N LYS A 95 -2.83 -3.48 -0.40
CA LYS A 95 -3.38 -4.68 -1.05
C LYS A 95 -2.64 -5.98 -0.73
N ARG A 96 -1.55 -5.92 0.07
CA ARG A 96 -0.66 -7.06 0.37
C ARG A 96 -0.05 -7.71 -0.87
N LEU A 97 0.24 -6.91 -1.88
CA LEU A 97 0.87 -7.34 -3.13
C LEU A 97 2.38 -7.03 -3.14
N LEU A 98 2.85 -6.16 -2.22
CA LEU A 98 4.25 -5.76 -2.15
C LEU A 98 5.05 -6.80 -1.35
N ASP A 99 5.98 -7.42 -2.03
CA ASP A 99 7.05 -8.22 -1.45
C ASP A 99 8.33 -7.38 -1.53
N HIS A 100 8.89 -7.04 -0.36
CA HIS A 100 10.06 -6.16 -0.25
C HIS A 100 11.32 -6.82 -0.81
N ASP A 101 11.52 -8.11 -0.57
CA ASP A 101 12.67 -8.85 -1.07
C ASP A 101 12.63 -8.95 -2.60
N ALA A 102 11.45 -9.24 -3.16
CA ALA A 102 11.24 -9.25 -4.60
C ALA A 102 11.44 -7.86 -5.22
N LEU A 103 11.04 -6.79 -4.51
CA LEU A 103 11.23 -5.42 -4.97
C LEU A 103 12.71 -5.02 -4.96
N ASP A 104 13.44 -5.33 -3.91
CA ASP A 104 14.88 -5.09 -3.81
C ASP A 104 15.64 -5.87 -4.90
N ALA A 105 15.32 -7.12 -5.12
CA ALA A 105 15.87 -7.93 -6.21
C ALA A 105 15.60 -7.30 -7.59
N ALA A 106 14.37 -6.81 -7.83
CA ALA A 106 14.02 -6.14 -9.08
C ALA A 106 14.80 -4.81 -9.27
N VAL A 107 14.99 -4.03 -8.20
CA VAL A 107 15.81 -2.81 -8.20
C VAL A 107 17.28 -3.13 -8.50
N GLN A 108 17.82 -4.22 -7.97
CA GLN A 108 19.18 -4.67 -8.26
C GLN A 108 19.32 -5.09 -9.74
N ARG A 109 18.37 -5.84 -10.29
CA ARG A 109 18.35 -6.21 -11.71
C ARG A 109 18.20 -5.00 -12.63
N ALA A 110 17.57 -3.92 -12.14
CA ALA A 110 17.36 -2.69 -12.87
C ALA A 110 18.51 -1.68 -12.76
N ARG A 111 19.66 -2.05 -12.15
CA ARG A 111 20.86 -1.18 -12.08
C ARG A 111 21.25 -0.67 -13.46
N GLY A 112 21.54 0.63 -13.55
CA GLY A 112 21.86 1.29 -14.83
C GLY A 112 20.66 1.74 -15.65
N ARG A 113 19.44 1.41 -15.27
CA ARG A 113 18.25 1.97 -15.92
C ARG A 113 18.08 3.45 -15.56
N ARG A 114 17.62 4.20 -16.55
CA ARG A 114 17.26 5.60 -16.36
C ARG A 114 16.16 5.70 -15.28
N ASN A 115 16.31 6.67 -14.39
CA ASN A 115 15.36 6.98 -13.31
C ASN A 115 15.19 5.91 -12.21
N ILE A 116 15.98 4.84 -12.15
CA ILE A 116 15.93 3.87 -11.05
C ILE A 116 16.20 4.52 -9.69
N THR A 117 16.91 5.64 -9.66
CA THR A 117 17.15 6.46 -8.47
C THR A 117 15.86 6.99 -7.86
N VAL A 118 14.82 7.22 -8.67
CA VAL A 118 13.48 7.63 -8.23
C VAL A 118 12.87 6.56 -7.32
N LEU A 119 12.95 5.27 -7.73
CA LEU A 119 12.43 4.17 -6.93
C LEU A 119 13.27 3.96 -5.65
N ARG A 120 14.60 4.08 -5.73
CA ARG A 120 15.47 4.01 -4.55
C ARG A 120 15.15 5.10 -3.52
N ALA A 121 14.89 6.33 -3.99
CA ALA A 121 14.49 7.42 -3.11
C ALA A 121 13.10 7.18 -2.50
N ALA A 122 12.17 6.60 -3.26
CA ALA A 122 10.86 6.21 -2.76
C ALA A 122 10.96 5.09 -1.72
N LEU A 123 11.80 4.07 -1.96
CA LEU A 123 12.07 2.98 -1.01
C LEU A 123 12.67 3.49 0.30
N ALA A 124 13.66 4.37 0.22
CA ALA A 124 14.28 4.96 1.42
C ALA A 124 13.25 5.73 2.25
N GLN A 125 12.40 6.53 1.61
CA GLN A 125 11.33 7.27 2.28
C GLN A 125 10.25 6.33 2.84
N HIS A 126 9.94 5.26 2.13
CA HIS A 126 8.98 4.24 2.56
C HIS A 126 9.49 3.48 3.78
N GLY A 127 10.76 3.04 3.76
CA GLY A 127 11.40 2.39 4.90
C GLY A 127 11.47 3.29 6.14
N GLN A 128 11.76 4.58 5.98
CA GLN A 128 11.71 5.52 7.10
C GLN A 128 10.29 5.64 7.67
N GLY A 129 9.26 5.69 6.80
CA GLY A 129 7.87 5.73 7.24
C GLY A 129 7.45 4.46 7.98
N GLN A 130 7.97 3.29 7.59
CA GLN A 130 7.70 2.02 8.27
C GLN A 130 8.37 1.99 9.67
N ILE A 131 9.63 2.37 9.77
CA ILE A 131 10.33 2.46 11.07
C ILE A 131 9.57 3.36 12.05
N VAL A 132 9.10 4.52 11.58
CA VAL A 132 8.31 5.45 12.41
C VAL A 132 6.98 4.82 12.84
N ARG A 133 6.35 4.03 11.99
CA ARG A 133 5.11 3.33 12.32
C ARG A 133 5.32 2.23 13.36
N ASP A 134 6.35 1.41 13.18
CA ASP A 134 6.69 0.34 14.12
C ASP A 134 7.06 0.90 15.50
N GLU A 135 7.80 2.02 15.54
CA GLU A 135 8.13 2.72 16.77
C GLU A 135 6.88 3.31 17.45
N LEU A 136 5.96 3.88 16.68
CA LEU A 136 4.69 4.41 17.20
C LEU A 136 3.83 3.31 17.81
N GLU A 137 3.70 2.17 17.12
CA GLU A 137 2.97 1.00 17.62
C GLU A 137 3.58 0.47 18.92
N HIS A 138 4.90 0.29 18.95
CA HIS A 138 5.60 -0.15 20.15
C HIS A 138 5.38 0.81 21.33
N ARG A 139 5.52 2.10 21.11
CA ARG A 139 5.36 3.13 22.13
C ARG A 139 3.92 3.20 22.65
N PHE A 140 2.94 3.12 21.76
CA PHE A 140 1.52 3.09 22.15
C PHE A 140 1.21 1.86 23.01
N LEU A 141 1.65 0.67 22.63
CA LEU A 141 1.47 -0.56 23.40
C LEU A 141 2.15 -0.49 24.79
N GLU A 142 3.31 0.17 24.87
CA GLU A 142 3.98 0.41 26.15
C GLU A 142 3.15 1.33 27.07
N LEU A 143 2.55 2.39 26.53
CA LEU A 143 1.64 3.28 27.29
C LEU A 143 0.42 2.50 27.80
N VAL A 144 -0.22 1.70 26.96
CA VAL A 144 -1.36 0.82 27.32
C VAL A 144 -0.98 -0.11 28.47
N ARG A 145 0.18 -0.75 28.37
CA ARG A 145 0.70 -1.67 29.41
C ARG A 145 0.98 -0.93 30.73
N LYS A 146 1.64 0.24 30.69
CA LYS A 146 1.94 1.05 31.88
C LYS A 146 0.68 1.54 32.60
N ALA A 147 -0.37 1.81 31.83
CA ALA A 147 -1.67 2.22 32.37
C ALA A 147 -2.50 1.06 32.92
N GLY A 148 -2.02 -0.19 32.84
CA GLY A 148 -2.76 -1.37 33.31
C GLY A 148 -4.02 -1.68 32.49
N LEU A 149 -4.13 -1.16 31.28
CA LEU A 149 -5.26 -1.44 30.40
C LEU A 149 -5.14 -2.86 29.80
N PRO A 150 -6.28 -3.50 29.46
CA PRO A 150 -6.25 -4.80 28.79
C PRO A 150 -5.49 -4.69 27.46
N PRO A 151 -4.63 -5.68 27.14
CA PRO A 151 -3.87 -5.65 25.91
C PRO A 151 -4.81 -5.79 24.69
N PRO A 152 -4.62 -5.01 23.63
CA PRO A 152 -5.37 -5.18 22.39
C PRO A 152 -4.87 -6.39 21.59
N GLU A 153 -5.72 -6.90 20.68
CA GLU A 153 -5.25 -7.67 19.56
C GLU A 153 -4.56 -6.71 18.56
N THR A 154 -3.37 -7.04 18.06
CA THR A 154 -2.61 -6.18 17.14
C THR A 154 -2.67 -6.66 15.70
N ASN A 155 -2.61 -5.74 14.74
CA ASN A 155 -2.57 -6.02 13.30
C ASN A 155 -3.70 -6.95 12.83
N VAL A 156 -4.91 -6.72 13.34
CA VAL A 156 -6.07 -7.60 13.15
C VAL A 156 -6.73 -7.36 11.81
N LYS A 157 -6.92 -8.43 11.04
CA LYS A 157 -7.73 -8.38 9.83
C LYS A 157 -9.21 -8.40 10.16
N VAL A 158 -9.89 -7.30 9.92
CA VAL A 158 -11.33 -7.12 10.11
C VAL A 158 -12.04 -7.16 8.77
N LYS A 159 -13.00 -8.07 8.62
CA LYS A 159 -13.81 -8.21 7.40
C LYS A 159 -15.05 -7.33 7.52
N THR A 160 -15.28 -6.48 6.53
CA THR A 160 -16.50 -5.68 6.37
C THR A 160 -17.34 -6.20 5.21
N LYS A 161 -18.50 -5.60 4.96
CA LYS A 161 -19.35 -5.98 3.82
C LYS A 161 -18.70 -5.72 2.46
N ARG A 162 -17.76 -4.75 2.37
CA ARG A 162 -17.14 -4.32 1.09
C ARG A 162 -15.75 -4.90 0.90
N CYS A 163 -14.93 -4.90 1.94
CA CYS A 163 -13.54 -5.35 1.88
C CYS A 163 -13.03 -5.75 3.28
N SER A 164 -11.75 -6.10 3.39
CA SER A 164 -11.10 -6.34 4.68
C SER A 164 -10.11 -5.22 4.97
N TYR A 165 -10.08 -4.76 6.21
CA TYR A 165 -9.10 -3.79 6.72
C TYR A 165 -8.18 -4.44 7.75
N ILE A 166 -6.98 -3.92 7.92
CA ILE A 166 -6.12 -4.25 9.05
C ILE A 166 -6.24 -3.11 10.04
N VAL A 167 -6.55 -3.44 11.28
CA VAL A 167 -6.63 -2.52 12.40
C VAL A 167 -5.37 -2.69 13.24
N ASP A 168 -4.70 -1.59 13.58
CA ASP A 168 -3.43 -1.66 14.32
C ASP A 168 -3.63 -2.23 15.72
N CYS A 169 -4.67 -1.77 16.46
CA CYS A 169 -5.03 -2.31 17.77
C CYS A 169 -6.56 -2.47 17.89
N LEU A 170 -7.01 -3.64 18.29
CA LEU A 170 -8.44 -3.97 18.43
C LEU A 170 -8.76 -4.45 19.84
N TRP A 171 -9.63 -3.75 20.53
CA TRP A 171 -10.33 -4.23 21.72
C TRP A 171 -11.69 -4.76 21.31
N ARG A 172 -11.74 -6.06 21.07
CA ARG A 172 -12.92 -6.71 20.48
C ARG A 172 -14.13 -6.69 21.41
N ALA A 173 -13.92 -6.90 22.71
CA ALA A 173 -14.99 -6.91 23.70
C ALA A 173 -15.64 -5.51 23.87
N GLU A 174 -14.86 -4.46 23.73
CA GLU A 174 -15.28 -3.06 23.84
C GLU A 174 -15.74 -2.48 22.50
N GLY A 175 -15.49 -3.21 21.40
CA GLY A 175 -15.79 -2.77 20.04
C GLY A 175 -14.94 -1.56 19.61
N VAL A 176 -13.69 -1.45 20.06
CA VAL A 176 -12.82 -0.30 19.79
C VAL A 176 -11.70 -0.69 18.83
N ALA A 177 -11.59 0.03 17.74
CA ALA A 177 -10.55 -0.13 16.73
C ALA A 177 -9.66 1.10 16.72
N VAL A 178 -8.41 0.97 17.17
CA VAL A 178 -7.42 2.05 17.18
C VAL A 178 -6.50 1.94 15.96
N GLU A 179 -6.34 3.06 15.29
CA GLU A 179 -5.42 3.28 14.18
C GLU A 179 -4.31 4.22 14.64
N LEU A 180 -3.08 3.86 14.35
CA LEU A 180 -1.89 4.62 14.70
C LEU A 180 -1.33 5.31 13.45
N ASP A 181 -1.51 6.64 13.36
CA ASP A 181 -1.06 7.41 12.21
C ASP A 181 0.32 8.02 12.45
N GLY A 182 1.33 7.41 11.85
CA GLY A 182 2.72 7.90 11.88
C GLY A 182 2.99 9.09 10.96
N ARG A 183 1.98 9.57 10.21
CA ARG A 183 2.17 10.64 9.22
C ARG A 183 2.05 12.02 9.87
N ALA A 184 3.00 12.89 9.57
CA ALA A 184 2.80 14.33 9.66
C ALA A 184 1.70 14.75 8.66
N ALA A 185 0.81 15.64 9.06
CA ALA A 185 -0.46 16.00 8.43
C ALA A 185 -0.34 16.65 7.02
N HIS A 186 0.09 15.88 6.01
CA HIS A 186 -0.04 16.28 4.61
C HIS A 186 -1.04 15.36 3.90
N ALA A 187 -2.31 15.49 4.28
CA ALA A 187 -3.40 14.73 3.69
C ALA A 187 -3.73 15.24 2.29
N ILE A 188 -3.51 14.41 1.29
CA ILE A 188 -4.06 14.59 -0.06
C ILE A 188 -5.58 14.33 0.04
N PRO A 189 -6.47 15.15 -0.60
CA PRO A 189 -7.92 14.99 -0.50
C PRO A 189 -8.44 13.56 -0.71
N ALA A 190 -7.86 12.82 -1.65
CA ALA A 190 -8.23 11.42 -1.92
C ALA A 190 -7.86 10.43 -0.79
N ALA A 191 -6.91 10.75 0.08
CA ALA A 191 -6.61 9.94 1.25
C ALA A 191 -7.66 10.16 2.35
N PHE A 192 -8.15 11.40 2.48
CA PHE A 192 -9.16 11.76 3.44
C PHE A 192 -10.53 11.09 3.18
N GLU A 193 -10.95 11.00 1.90
CA GLU A 193 -12.18 10.27 1.54
C GLU A 193 -12.07 8.76 1.83
N ARG A 194 -10.95 8.14 1.52
CA ARG A 194 -10.72 6.72 1.83
C ARG A 194 -10.69 6.43 3.33
N ASP A 195 -10.15 7.35 4.11
CA ASP A 195 -10.14 7.24 5.57
C ASP A 195 -11.56 7.31 6.14
N ARG A 196 -12.42 8.19 5.61
CA ARG A 196 -13.85 8.27 5.97
C ARG A 196 -14.62 7.02 5.57
N GLU A 197 -14.38 6.49 4.36
CA GLU A 197 -15.01 5.23 3.91
C GLU A 197 -14.62 4.06 4.82
N ARG A 198 -13.37 4.01 5.27
CA ARG A 198 -12.88 3.01 6.20
C ARG A 198 -13.54 3.14 7.57
N ASP A 199 -13.58 4.34 8.13
CA ASP A 199 -14.22 4.61 9.41
C ASP A 199 -15.71 4.25 9.38
N ALA A 200 -16.41 4.62 8.30
CA ALA A 200 -17.81 4.25 8.09
C ALA A 200 -17.99 2.72 7.97
N ALA A 201 -17.10 2.03 7.26
CA ALA A 201 -17.17 0.58 7.10
C ALA A 201 -16.92 -0.18 8.43
N LEU A 202 -15.99 0.30 9.26
CA LEU A 202 -15.75 -0.26 10.60
C LEU A 202 -16.93 0.02 11.53
N SER A 203 -17.47 1.24 11.50
CA SER A 203 -18.66 1.61 12.28
C SER A 203 -19.90 0.79 11.90
N ALA A 204 -20.08 0.47 10.62
CA ALA A 204 -21.20 -0.34 10.14
C ALA A 204 -21.18 -1.80 10.62
N ILE A 205 -20.07 -2.27 11.17
CA ILE A 205 -19.94 -3.60 11.82
C ILE A 205 -19.83 -3.53 13.34
N GLY A 206 -20.16 -2.36 13.92
CA GLY A 206 -20.21 -2.15 15.36
C GLY A 206 -18.87 -1.79 16.02
N LEU A 207 -17.82 -1.51 15.23
CA LEU A 207 -16.56 -1.04 15.77
C LEU A 207 -16.54 0.50 15.84
N ARG A 208 -15.91 1.06 16.87
CA ARG A 208 -15.63 2.48 17.00
C ARG A 208 -14.18 2.76 16.56
N PRO A 209 -13.98 3.35 15.37
CA PRO A 209 -12.64 3.72 14.94
C PRO A 209 -12.14 4.93 15.72
N VAL A 210 -10.91 4.87 16.19
CA VAL A 210 -10.19 5.93 16.91
C VAL A 210 -8.81 6.08 16.30
N ARG A 211 -8.33 7.31 16.14
CA ARG A 211 -6.99 7.58 15.59
C ARG A 211 -6.13 8.35 16.58
N PHE A 212 -4.92 7.84 16.76
CA PHE A 212 -3.88 8.55 17.47
C PHE A 212 -2.69 8.82 16.53
N THR A 213 -2.29 10.08 16.47
CA THR A 213 -1.14 10.51 15.66
C THR A 213 0.16 10.33 16.42
N TRP A 214 1.27 10.22 15.71
CA TRP A 214 2.62 10.23 16.29
C TRP A 214 2.82 11.35 17.30
N GLN A 215 2.40 12.58 16.96
CA GLN A 215 2.56 13.72 17.85
C GLN A 215 1.82 13.55 19.18
N ARG A 216 0.59 13.03 19.14
CA ARG A 216 -0.20 12.80 20.36
C ARG A 216 0.41 11.72 21.24
N VAL A 217 0.81 10.59 20.67
CA VAL A 217 1.41 9.48 21.43
C VAL A 217 2.77 9.89 22.02
N ASN A 218 3.53 10.71 21.30
CA ASN A 218 4.88 11.08 21.70
C ASN A 218 4.94 12.21 22.74
N ALA A 219 4.08 13.23 22.59
CA ALA A 219 4.09 14.43 23.43
C ALA A 219 2.98 14.42 24.52
N GLY A 220 1.93 13.62 24.35
CA GLY A 220 0.75 13.61 25.20
C GLY A 220 0.30 12.20 25.61
N GLY A 221 1.23 11.32 25.96
CA GLY A 221 0.93 9.92 26.32
C GLY A 221 -0.15 9.78 27.40
N ASP A 222 -0.15 10.63 28.43
CA ASP A 222 -1.14 10.62 29.50
C ASP A 222 -2.54 11.01 29.00
N GLU A 223 -2.63 11.99 28.09
CA GLU A 223 -3.90 12.38 27.46
C GLU A 223 -4.44 11.28 26.54
N VAL A 224 -3.56 10.61 25.80
CA VAL A 224 -3.93 9.47 24.96
C VAL A 224 -4.52 8.34 25.80
N ILE A 225 -3.90 8.07 26.95
CA ILE A 225 -4.40 7.04 27.88
C ILE A 225 -5.72 7.47 28.53
N ALA A 226 -5.85 8.73 28.93
CA ALA A 226 -7.11 9.24 29.48
C ALA A 226 -8.27 9.13 28.49
N ASP A 227 -8.03 9.52 27.22
CA ASP A 227 -9.00 9.34 26.15
C ASP A 227 -9.34 7.86 25.93
N LEU A 228 -8.32 7.00 25.86
CA LEU A 228 -8.50 5.57 25.65
C LEU A 228 -9.30 4.91 26.77
N VAL A 229 -9.02 5.24 28.04
CA VAL A 229 -9.81 4.80 29.19
C VAL A 229 -11.26 5.22 29.04
N GLY A 230 -11.52 6.50 28.74
CA GLY A 230 -12.87 7.01 28.52
C GLY A 230 -13.59 6.32 27.36
N ILE A 231 -12.87 5.91 26.33
CA ILE A 231 -13.42 5.19 25.18
C ILE A 231 -13.72 3.73 25.52
N LEU A 232 -12.82 3.04 26.20
CA LEU A 232 -12.98 1.62 26.57
C LEU A 232 -14.06 1.41 27.63
N THR A 233 -14.21 2.38 28.56
CA THR A 233 -15.24 2.30 29.64
C THR A 233 -16.65 2.64 29.15
N ARG A 234 -16.80 3.37 28.06
CA ARG A 234 -18.10 3.61 27.42
C ARG A 234 -18.56 2.33 26.70
N ARG A 235 -19.24 1.43 27.41
CA ARG A 235 -19.99 0.34 26.79
C ARG A 235 -20.90 0.95 25.71
N GLY A 236 -20.82 0.45 24.48
CA GLY A 236 -21.74 0.86 23.44
C GLY A 236 -23.17 0.73 23.96
N GLY A 237 -23.88 1.85 24.05
CA GLY A 237 -25.30 1.83 24.35
C GLY A 237 -26.00 0.95 23.30
N ALA A 238 -26.81 0.07 23.78
CA ALA A 238 -27.68 -0.79 22.99
C ALA A 238 -28.61 0.03 22.06
#